data_d86ce3aeb40b65398176988e081061ba
#
_entry.id   d86ce3aeb40b65398176988e081061ba
#
_cell.length_a   1.000
_cell.length_b   1.000
_cell.length_c   1.000
_cell.angle_alpha   90.00
_cell.angle_beta   90.00
_cell.angle_gamma   90.00
#
_symmetry.space_group_name_H-M   'P 1'
#
loop_
_entity.id
_entity.type
_entity.pdbx_description
1 polymer ?
#
loop_
_entity_poly.entity_id
_entity_poly.type
_entity_poly.pdbx_seq_one_letter_code
_entity_poly.pdbx_strand_id
1 'polypeptide(L)'
;DYARAGFHDQAAFTRIFGDVSTDQLVAWDLCREMCFRIAWKPYMYSQTLPHLLGGVRAPALVVWGDDDKIVPKGAGERYAKSLRDARFEIVGACGHCVDMEQPEALARLVTPFIEQN
;
A
#
# COMPACT_ATOMS: atom_id res chain seq x y z
N ASP A 1 -5.11 4.32 16.89
CA ASP A 1 -5.90 3.48 15.99
C ASP A 1 -5.11 3.20 14.73
N TYR A 2 -4.74 1.92 14.52
CA TYR A 2 -3.87 1.50 13.42
C TYR A 2 -4.50 1.76 12.04
N ALA A 3 -5.80 1.55 11.90
CA ALA A 3 -6.51 1.78 10.65
C ALA A 3 -6.45 3.27 10.24
N ARG A 4 -6.59 4.17 11.19
CA ARG A 4 -6.45 5.62 10.96
C ARG A 4 -5.03 6.02 10.54
N ALA A 5 -4.01 5.33 11.03
CA ALA A 5 -2.62 5.61 10.67
C ALA A 5 -2.33 5.36 9.18
N GLY A 6 -3.15 4.55 8.50
CA GLY A 6 -3.07 4.32 7.05
C GLY A 6 -3.51 5.50 6.19
N PHE A 7 -4.12 6.53 6.78
CA PHE A 7 -4.64 7.70 6.07
C PHE A 7 -3.84 8.96 6.40
N HIS A 8 -3.52 9.74 5.38
CA HIS A 8 -3.02 11.10 5.52
C HIS A 8 -4.15 12.03 5.99
N ASP A 9 -5.29 11.99 5.29
CA ASP A 9 -6.48 12.77 5.62
C ASP A 9 -7.43 11.99 6.53
N GLN A 10 -7.54 12.42 7.79
CA GLN A 10 -8.45 11.81 8.76
C GLN A 10 -9.93 12.04 8.42
N ALA A 11 -10.26 13.09 7.67
CA ALA A 11 -11.61 13.31 7.16
C ALA A 11 -11.99 12.28 6.09
N ALA A 12 -11.04 11.85 5.25
CA ALA A 12 -11.25 10.75 4.31
C ALA A 12 -11.56 9.44 5.04
N PHE A 13 -10.81 9.10 6.08
CA PHE A 13 -11.12 7.94 6.92
C PHE A 13 -12.55 8.00 7.47
N THR A 14 -12.93 9.13 8.07
CA THR A 14 -14.27 9.31 8.67
C THR A 14 -15.38 9.25 7.62
N ARG A 15 -15.15 9.79 6.42
CA ARG A 15 -16.12 9.72 5.31
C ARG A 15 -16.35 8.30 4.83
N ILE A 16 -15.32 7.45 4.82
CA ILE A 16 -15.39 6.07 4.33
C ILE A 16 -15.99 5.13 5.38
N PHE A 17 -15.54 5.22 6.61
CA PHE A 17 -15.88 4.25 7.66
C PHE A 17 -16.92 4.78 8.66
N GLY A 18 -17.14 6.11 8.72
CA GLY A 18 -18.05 6.72 9.69
C GLY A 18 -17.62 6.47 11.13
N ASP A 19 -18.62 6.24 11.98
CA ASP A 19 -18.40 5.80 13.37
C ASP A 19 -18.17 4.29 13.38
N VAL A 20 -16.92 3.90 13.58
CA VAL A 20 -16.51 2.51 13.58
C VAL A 20 -17.10 1.78 14.79
N SER A 21 -17.88 0.73 14.56
CA SER A 21 -18.47 -0.09 15.62
C SER A 21 -17.41 -0.90 16.38
N THR A 22 -17.76 -1.30 17.62
CA THR A 22 -16.91 -2.18 18.41
C THR A 22 -16.61 -3.52 17.69
N ASP A 23 -17.60 -4.09 17.01
CA ASP A 23 -17.44 -5.34 16.28
C ASP A 23 -16.44 -5.17 15.11
N GLN A 24 -16.49 -4.04 14.42
CA GLN A 24 -15.53 -3.73 13.37
C GLN A 24 -14.11 -3.55 13.91
N LEU A 25 -13.94 -2.90 15.06
CA LEU A 25 -12.64 -2.77 15.73
C LEU A 25 -12.09 -4.14 16.13
N VAL A 26 -12.93 -5.02 16.68
CA VAL A 26 -12.53 -6.39 17.03
C VAL A 26 -12.12 -7.17 15.78
N ALA A 27 -12.88 -7.07 14.68
CA ALA A 27 -12.55 -7.73 13.42
C ALA A 27 -11.18 -7.26 12.88
N TRP A 28 -10.90 -5.96 12.90
CA TRP A 28 -9.61 -5.41 12.47
C TRP A 28 -8.46 -5.85 13.38
N ASP A 29 -8.66 -5.92 14.69
CA ASP A 29 -7.66 -6.41 15.63
C ASP A 29 -7.35 -7.89 15.41
N LEU A 30 -8.35 -8.72 15.14
CA LEU A 30 -8.16 -10.13 14.78
C LEU A 30 -7.38 -10.27 13.47
N CYS A 31 -7.72 -9.49 12.44
CA CYS A 31 -6.96 -9.49 11.17
C CYS A 31 -5.50 -9.10 11.40
N ARG A 32 -5.25 -8.05 12.19
CA ARG A 32 -3.90 -7.62 12.55
C ARG A 32 -3.13 -8.71 13.30
N GLU A 33 -3.75 -9.34 14.28
CA GLU A 33 -3.15 -10.46 15.02
C GLU A 33 -2.79 -11.63 14.08
N MET A 34 -3.69 -11.99 13.18
CA MET A 34 -3.46 -13.03 12.17
C MET A 34 -2.27 -12.68 11.26
N CYS A 35 -2.18 -11.45 10.77
CA CYS A 35 -1.05 -10.99 9.97
C CYS A 35 0.28 -11.13 10.73
N PHE A 36 0.30 -10.74 12.00
CA PHE A 36 1.50 -10.91 12.83
C PHE A 36 1.86 -12.38 13.03
N ARG A 37 0.90 -13.26 13.29
CA ARG A 37 1.15 -14.69 13.46
C ARG A 37 1.75 -15.36 12.23
N ILE A 38 1.31 -14.93 11.04
CA ILE A 38 1.76 -15.50 9.76
C ILE A 38 3.10 -14.92 9.34
N ALA A 39 3.28 -13.61 9.45
CA ALA A 39 4.39 -12.88 8.85
C ALA A 39 5.50 -12.46 9.84
N TRP A 40 5.31 -12.74 11.15
CA TRP A 40 6.25 -12.33 12.19
C TRP A 40 7.66 -12.92 12.02
N LYS A 41 7.79 -14.10 11.46
CA LYS A 41 9.07 -14.67 11.06
C LYS A 41 9.15 -14.83 9.54
N PRO A 42 10.16 -14.26 8.93
CA PRO A 42 11.30 -13.49 9.46
C PRO A 42 11.01 -11.98 9.58
N TYR A 43 10.26 -11.57 10.60
CA TYR A 43 10.04 -10.15 10.95
C TYR A 43 9.35 -9.33 9.83
N MET A 44 8.31 -9.88 9.20
CA MET A 44 7.58 -9.26 8.09
C MET A 44 8.50 -8.91 6.89
N TYR A 45 9.58 -9.65 6.72
CA TYR A 45 10.60 -9.41 5.72
C TYR A 45 10.95 -10.71 4.97
N SER A 46 10.99 -10.65 3.65
CA SER A 46 11.43 -11.77 2.79
C SER A 46 12.79 -11.47 2.18
N GLN A 47 13.80 -12.26 2.52
CA GLN A 47 15.17 -12.13 1.96
C GLN A 47 15.24 -12.53 0.47
N THR A 48 14.34 -13.39 0.03
CA THR A 48 14.34 -13.92 -1.34
C THR A 48 13.52 -13.06 -2.31
N LEU A 49 12.57 -12.27 -1.81
CA LEU A 49 11.66 -11.49 -2.64
C LEU A 49 12.38 -10.55 -3.63
N PRO A 50 13.42 -9.79 -3.26
CA PRO A 50 14.12 -8.91 -4.21
C PRO A 50 14.69 -9.68 -5.42
N HIS A 51 15.18 -10.89 -5.21
CA HIS A 51 15.70 -11.74 -6.30
C HIS A 51 14.57 -12.29 -7.18
N LEU A 52 13.42 -12.63 -6.60
CA LEU A 52 12.25 -13.11 -7.33
C LEU A 52 11.62 -12.01 -8.19
N LEU A 53 11.59 -10.77 -7.70
CA LEU A 53 11.08 -9.61 -8.44
C LEU A 53 11.85 -9.38 -9.75
N GLY A 54 13.14 -9.64 -9.79
CA GLY A 54 13.94 -9.60 -11.02
C GLY A 54 13.52 -10.60 -12.09
N GLY A 55 12.75 -11.62 -11.75
CA GLY A 55 12.15 -12.59 -12.67
C GLY A 55 10.82 -12.16 -13.29
N VAL A 56 10.18 -11.10 -12.79
CA VAL A 56 8.92 -10.57 -13.33
C VAL A 56 9.19 -9.95 -14.70
N ARG A 57 8.45 -10.42 -15.72
CA ARG A 57 8.61 -9.96 -17.11
C ARG A 57 7.56 -8.93 -17.54
N ALA A 58 6.43 -8.91 -16.83
CA ALA A 58 5.37 -7.94 -17.08
C ALA A 58 5.84 -6.53 -16.68
N PRO A 59 5.46 -5.49 -17.43
CA PRO A 59 5.57 -4.13 -16.98
C PRO A 59 4.87 -3.94 -15.64
N ALA A 60 5.42 -3.11 -14.77
CA ALA A 60 4.89 -2.89 -13.43
C ALA A 60 4.75 -1.40 -13.13
N LEU A 61 3.63 -1.02 -12.54
CA LEU A 61 3.41 0.30 -11.98
C LEU A 61 3.39 0.19 -10.45
N VAL A 62 4.36 0.82 -9.80
CA VAL A 62 4.45 0.89 -8.34
C VAL A 62 3.98 2.28 -7.91
N VAL A 63 2.87 2.35 -7.18
CA VAL A 63 2.29 3.61 -6.71
C VAL A 63 2.38 3.67 -5.19
N TRP A 64 2.76 4.83 -4.65
CA TRP A 64 2.95 5.02 -3.22
C TRP A 64 2.44 6.37 -2.74
N GLY A 65 1.85 6.42 -1.55
CA GLY A 65 1.52 7.68 -0.88
C GLY A 65 2.77 8.36 -0.30
N ASP A 66 2.86 9.68 -0.42
CA ASP A 66 4.02 10.45 0.08
C ASP A 66 4.09 10.49 1.62
N ASP A 67 2.95 10.36 2.31
CA ASP A 67 2.82 10.36 3.77
C ASP A 67 2.42 8.97 4.31
N ASP A 68 2.85 7.89 3.67
CA ASP A 68 2.62 6.53 4.16
C ASP A 68 3.36 6.28 5.48
N LYS A 69 2.60 6.24 6.57
CA LYS A 69 3.09 6.01 7.94
C LYS A 69 3.16 4.53 8.31
N ILE A 70 2.61 3.64 7.48
CA ILE A 70 2.64 2.20 7.69
C ILE A 70 3.88 1.59 7.07
N VAL A 71 4.14 1.90 5.79
CA VAL A 71 5.30 1.40 5.06
C VAL A 71 6.02 2.57 4.40
N PRO A 72 7.24 2.92 4.83
CA PRO A 72 7.97 4.05 4.29
C PRO A 72 8.16 3.95 2.76
N LYS A 73 8.06 5.07 2.04
CA LYS A 73 8.20 5.15 0.57
C LYS A 73 9.49 4.49 0.04
N GLY A 74 10.57 4.48 0.82
CA GLY A 74 11.79 3.76 0.46
C GLY A 74 11.62 2.25 0.24
N ALA A 75 10.51 1.65 0.75
CA ALA A 75 10.17 0.28 0.40
C ALA A 75 9.66 0.20 -1.05
N GLY A 76 8.76 1.10 -1.46
CA GLY A 76 8.28 1.20 -2.84
C GLY A 76 9.39 1.43 -3.84
N GLU A 77 10.35 2.31 -3.52
CA GLU A 77 11.54 2.53 -4.34
C GLU A 77 12.38 1.26 -4.51
N ARG A 78 12.55 0.47 -3.44
CA ARG A 78 13.25 -0.82 -3.51
C ARG A 78 12.50 -1.84 -4.35
N TYR A 79 11.16 -1.89 -4.25
CA TYR A 79 10.34 -2.72 -5.12
C TYR A 79 10.55 -2.38 -6.59
N ALA A 80 10.41 -1.11 -6.94
CA ALA A 80 10.59 -0.64 -8.32
C ALA A 80 12.01 -0.96 -8.84
N LYS A 81 13.04 -0.74 -8.04
CA LYS A 81 14.43 -1.07 -8.40
C LYS A 81 14.70 -2.57 -8.58
N SER A 82 13.93 -3.42 -7.91
CA SER A 82 14.08 -4.88 -7.99
C SER A 82 13.33 -5.50 -9.18
N LEU A 83 12.36 -4.79 -9.74
CA LEU A 83 11.65 -5.18 -10.95
C LEU A 83 12.45 -4.82 -12.20
N ARG A 84 12.26 -5.57 -13.30
CA ARG A 84 13.00 -5.35 -14.55
C ARG A 84 12.48 -4.17 -15.35
N ASP A 85 11.16 -3.99 -15.34
CA ASP A 85 10.44 -2.95 -16.05
C ASP A 85 9.39 -2.37 -15.12
N ALA A 86 9.77 -1.32 -14.39
CA ALA A 86 8.92 -0.69 -13.40
C ALA A 86 8.94 0.82 -13.49
N ARG A 87 7.75 1.40 -13.44
CA ARG A 87 7.53 2.82 -13.23
C ARG A 87 7.14 3.04 -11.77
N PHE A 88 7.78 4.01 -11.10
CA PHE A 88 7.49 4.37 -9.72
C PHE A 88 6.85 5.76 -9.66
N GLU A 89 5.68 5.84 -9.02
CA GLU A 89 4.90 7.07 -8.92
C GLU A 89 4.53 7.36 -7.47
N ILE A 90 4.62 8.62 -7.07
CA ILE A 90 4.22 9.11 -5.76
C ILE A 90 2.92 9.91 -5.88
N VAL A 91 1.96 9.57 -5.03
CA VAL A 91 0.72 10.34 -4.87
C VAL A 91 0.86 11.25 -3.66
N GLY A 92 0.78 12.56 -3.90
CA GLY A 92 0.89 13.59 -2.86
C GLY A 92 -0.32 13.65 -1.95
N ALA A 93 -0.13 14.09 -0.70
CA ALA A 93 -1.16 14.20 0.33
C ALA A 93 -1.96 12.89 0.48
N CYS A 94 -1.24 11.77 0.56
CA CYS A 94 -1.81 10.43 0.57
C CYS A 94 -1.04 9.50 1.51
N GLY A 95 -1.77 8.70 2.27
CA GLY A 95 -1.22 7.70 3.17
C GLY A 95 -1.03 6.33 2.49
N HIS A 96 -1.19 5.28 3.28
CA HIS A 96 -1.03 3.90 2.83
C HIS A 96 -2.13 3.40 1.89
N CYS A 97 -3.37 3.89 2.10
CA CYS A 97 -4.56 3.44 1.38
C CYS A 97 -4.83 4.34 0.15
N VAL A 98 -3.95 4.31 -0.85
CA VAL A 98 -4.02 5.18 -2.03
C VAL A 98 -5.34 5.02 -2.79
N ASP A 99 -5.85 3.80 -2.89
CA ASP A 99 -7.11 3.45 -3.54
C ASP A 99 -8.35 4.03 -2.84
N MET A 100 -8.29 4.17 -1.53
CA MET A 100 -9.38 4.73 -0.72
C MET A 100 -9.28 6.23 -0.56
N GLU A 101 -8.06 6.75 -0.45
CA GLU A 101 -7.82 8.15 -0.12
C GLU A 101 -7.75 9.05 -1.36
N GLN A 102 -7.13 8.54 -2.42
CA GLN A 102 -6.89 9.27 -3.67
C GLN A 102 -7.27 8.45 -4.92
N PRO A 103 -8.51 7.92 -5.02
CA PRO A 103 -8.90 7.00 -6.10
C PRO A 103 -8.77 7.62 -7.49
N GLU A 104 -9.08 8.93 -7.63
CA GLU A 104 -8.97 9.62 -8.92
C GLU A 104 -7.51 9.81 -9.34
N ALA A 105 -6.61 10.08 -8.38
CA ALA A 105 -5.19 10.17 -8.65
C ALA A 105 -4.62 8.81 -9.08
N LEU A 106 -5.02 7.75 -8.39
CA LEU A 106 -4.65 6.39 -8.75
C LEU A 106 -5.16 6.01 -10.15
N ALA A 107 -6.44 6.30 -10.44
CA ALA A 107 -7.03 6.02 -11.75
C ALA A 107 -6.29 6.73 -12.90
N ARG A 108 -5.89 7.99 -12.70
CA ARG A 108 -5.09 8.75 -13.70
C ARG A 108 -3.72 8.12 -13.99
N LEU A 109 -3.16 7.37 -13.06
CA LEU A 109 -1.89 6.66 -13.25
C LEU A 109 -2.10 5.28 -13.87
N VAL A 110 -3.11 4.55 -13.40
CA VAL A 110 -3.35 3.15 -13.79
C VAL A 110 -3.96 3.04 -15.18
N THR A 111 -4.94 3.89 -15.53
CA THR A 111 -5.63 3.81 -16.83
C THR A 111 -4.66 3.90 -18.01
N PRO A 112 -3.83 4.96 -18.14
CA PRO A 112 -2.89 5.05 -19.26
C PRO A 112 -1.80 3.96 -19.20
N PHE A 113 -1.45 3.48 -18.02
CA PHE A 113 -0.49 2.38 -17.90
C PHE A 113 -1.05 1.08 -18.50
N ILE A 114 -2.32 0.76 -18.25
CA ILE A 114 -2.98 -0.44 -18.81
C ILE A 114 -3.13 -0.29 -20.35
N GLU A 115 -3.46 0.90 -20.84
CA GLU A 115 -3.65 1.14 -22.29
C GLU A 115 -2.36 1.05 -23.10
N GLN A 116 -1.20 1.20 -22.47
CA GLN A 116 0.12 1.19 -23.12
C GLN A 116 0.79 -0.19 -23.11
N ASN A 117 0.28 -1.13 -22.32
CA ASN A 117 0.87 -2.44 -22.07
C ASN A 117 -0.15 -3.57 -22.26
#